data_ccc987d6f1f8031ed4800903342310ef
#
_entry.id   ccc987d6f1f8031ed4800903342310ef
#
_cell.length_a   1.000
_cell.length_b   1.000
_cell.length_c   1.000
_cell.angle_alpha   90.00
_cell.angle_beta   90.00
_cell.angle_gamma   90.00
#
_symmetry.space_group_name_H-M   'P 1'
#
loop_
_entity.id
_entity.type
_entity.pdbx_description
1 polymer ?
#
loop_
_entity_poly.entity_id
_entity_poly.type
_entity_poly.pdbx_seq_one_letter_code
_entity_poly.pdbx_strand_id
1 'polypeptide(L)'
;IGLFTAIRRLRAVYPALAARLESAGLPLYAQHIDQMNLQTLLAMFREDPESCLLGTDAVRDGIDVPGAALRLIVFDRMPWPRGDILFAARAAWQGRDHWTERQTRLRLRQAFGRLIRRQTDRGVFVMLDSRLPTRLTSAFPPGVEIERIGLAEAIAKTKAFLTDDTGGSQ
;
A
#
# COMPACT_ATOMS: atom_id res chain seq x y z
N ILE A 1 5.14 -3.84 -0.85
CA ILE A 1 3.96 -4.26 -0.08
C ILE A 1 2.72 -4.17 -0.95
N GLY A 2 1.82 -5.19 -0.87
CA GLY A 2 0.47 -5.18 -1.42
C GLY A 2 -0.57 -4.99 -0.31
N LEU A 3 -1.37 -3.92 -0.39
CA LEU A 3 -2.44 -3.61 0.56
C LEU A 3 -3.81 -3.90 -0.04
N PHE A 4 -4.55 -4.78 0.62
CA PHE A 4 -5.86 -5.24 0.18
C PHE A 4 -6.98 -4.68 1.06
N THR A 5 -8.07 -4.27 0.44
CA THR A 5 -9.26 -3.79 1.15
C THR A 5 -10.15 -4.91 1.68
N ALA A 6 -9.89 -6.16 1.29
CA ALA A 6 -10.63 -7.34 1.77
C ALA A 6 -9.76 -8.60 1.77
N ILE A 7 -9.85 -9.38 2.85
CA ILE A 7 -9.11 -10.65 3.04
C ILE A 7 -9.37 -11.63 1.89
N ARG A 8 -10.63 -11.73 1.41
CA ARG A 8 -10.99 -12.61 0.30
C ARG A 8 -10.22 -12.30 -0.99
N ARG A 9 -9.92 -11.04 -1.24
CA ARG A 9 -9.17 -10.60 -2.43
C ARG A 9 -7.68 -10.94 -2.30
N LEU A 10 -7.12 -10.71 -1.12
CA LEU A 10 -5.77 -11.12 -0.79
C LEU A 10 -5.61 -12.64 -1.02
N ARG A 11 -6.51 -13.44 -0.46
CA ARG A 11 -6.49 -14.90 -0.62
C ARG A 11 -6.66 -15.36 -2.07
N ALA A 12 -7.45 -14.65 -2.87
CA ALA A 12 -7.66 -14.98 -4.28
C ALA A 12 -6.42 -14.71 -5.15
N VAL A 13 -5.63 -13.67 -4.82
CA VAL A 13 -4.44 -13.28 -5.58
C VAL A 13 -3.21 -14.07 -5.14
N TYR A 14 -3.15 -14.46 -3.87
CA TYR A 14 -1.97 -15.06 -3.25
C TYR A 14 -1.38 -16.26 -4.02
N PRO A 15 -2.15 -17.29 -4.44
CA PRO A 15 -1.54 -18.47 -5.06
C PRO A 15 -0.77 -18.16 -6.34
N ALA A 16 -1.36 -17.30 -7.20
CA ALA A 16 -0.73 -16.92 -8.45
C ALA A 16 0.51 -16.02 -8.24
N LEU A 17 0.45 -15.16 -7.22
CA LEU A 17 1.56 -14.27 -6.90
C LEU A 17 2.69 -15.04 -6.21
N ALA A 18 2.37 -15.95 -5.28
CA ALA A 18 3.33 -16.78 -4.58
C ALA A 18 4.17 -17.61 -5.55
N ALA A 19 3.53 -18.31 -6.50
CA ALA A 19 4.23 -19.10 -7.51
C ALA A 19 5.20 -18.27 -8.37
N ARG A 20 4.82 -17.04 -8.72
CA ARG A 20 5.68 -16.13 -9.51
C ARG A 20 6.86 -15.59 -8.70
N LEU A 21 6.61 -15.18 -7.45
CA LEU A 21 7.67 -14.65 -6.59
C LEU A 21 8.64 -15.74 -6.18
N GLU A 22 8.15 -16.95 -5.87
CA GLU A 22 9.00 -18.12 -5.61
C GLU A 22 9.93 -18.41 -6.80
N SER A 23 9.40 -18.41 -8.03
CA SER A 23 10.19 -18.58 -9.25
C SER A 23 11.24 -17.48 -9.45
N ALA A 24 11.02 -16.31 -8.87
CA ALA A 24 11.96 -15.19 -8.89
C ALA A 24 12.89 -15.15 -7.67
N GLY A 25 12.79 -16.11 -6.76
CA GLY A 25 13.59 -16.16 -5.52
C GLY A 25 13.22 -15.08 -4.50
N LEU A 26 12.01 -14.51 -4.59
CA LEU A 26 11.53 -13.44 -3.72
C LEU A 26 10.59 -13.99 -2.65
N PRO A 27 10.94 -13.93 -1.35
CA PRO A 27 10.08 -14.36 -0.25
C PRO A 27 8.77 -13.55 -0.23
N LEU A 28 7.65 -14.24 0.01
CA LEU A 28 6.33 -13.62 0.14
C LEU A 28 5.71 -13.95 1.49
N TYR A 29 5.51 -12.93 2.30
CA TYR A 29 4.76 -13.00 3.55
C TYR A 29 3.33 -12.51 3.33
N ALA A 30 2.36 -13.17 3.94
CA ALA A 30 0.95 -12.82 3.71
C ALA A 30 0.10 -12.90 5.00
N GLN A 31 -0.39 -11.78 5.44
CA GLN A 31 -1.36 -11.71 6.55
C GLN A 31 -2.62 -12.52 6.21
N HIS A 32 -3.17 -13.23 7.18
CA HIS A 32 -4.35 -14.10 7.05
C HIS A 32 -4.13 -15.39 6.23
N ILE A 33 -2.92 -15.67 5.81
CA ILE A 33 -2.51 -16.90 5.15
C ILE A 33 -1.44 -17.60 5.98
N ASP A 34 -0.35 -16.90 6.26
CA ASP A 34 0.70 -17.43 7.12
C ASP A 34 0.20 -17.57 8.57
N GLN A 35 0.53 -18.69 9.19
CA GLN A 35 0.14 -19.00 10.57
C GLN A 35 1.02 -18.26 11.59
N MET A 36 1.18 -16.96 11.40
CA MET A 36 1.99 -16.09 12.25
C MET A 36 1.16 -14.87 12.67
N ASN A 37 1.50 -14.31 13.83
CA ASN A 37 0.92 -13.05 14.21
C ASN A 37 1.50 -11.90 13.38
N LEU A 38 0.79 -10.78 13.36
CA LEU A 38 1.16 -9.61 12.56
C LEU A 38 2.55 -9.06 12.91
N GLN A 39 2.92 -9.06 14.19
CA GLN A 39 4.22 -8.52 14.62
C GLN A 39 5.38 -9.36 14.09
N THR A 40 5.24 -10.67 14.11
CA THR A 40 6.24 -11.59 13.54
C THR A 40 6.38 -11.37 12.02
N LEU A 41 5.25 -11.28 11.29
CA LEU A 41 5.28 -11.01 9.85
C LEU A 41 5.99 -9.68 9.52
N LEU A 42 5.68 -8.63 10.29
CA LEU A 42 6.32 -7.33 10.11
C LEU A 42 7.82 -7.35 10.47
N ALA A 43 8.22 -8.13 11.47
CA ALA A 43 9.63 -8.31 11.82
C ALA A 43 10.39 -9.02 10.69
N MET A 44 9.88 -10.12 10.17
CA MET A 44 10.48 -10.85 9.06
C MET A 44 10.61 -9.98 7.81
N PHE A 45 9.56 -9.26 7.46
CA PHE A 45 9.58 -8.32 6.32
C PHE A 45 10.62 -7.20 6.50
N ARG A 46 10.85 -6.75 7.74
CA ARG A 46 11.85 -5.72 8.05
C ARG A 46 13.28 -6.23 7.94
N GLU A 47 13.50 -7.49 8.33
CA GLU A 47 14.82 -8.14 8.30
C GLU A 47 15.22 -8.58 6.89
N ASP A 48 14.25 -8.78 6.01
CA ASP A 48 14.47 -9.19 4.61
C ASP A 48 14.03 -8.12 3.62
N PRO A 49 14.92 -7.20 3.21
CA PRO A 49 14.58 -6.09 2.30
C PRO A 49 14.13 -6.53 0.90
N GLU A 50 14.45 -7.74 0.48
CA GLU A 50 14.05 -8.26 -0.84
C GLU A 50 12.72 -9.01 -0.81
N SER A 51 12.12 -9.15 0.37
CA SER A 51 10.85 -9.81 0.53
C SER A 51 9.64 -8.97 0.11
N CYS A 52 8.53 -9.66 -0.11
CA CYS A 52 7.22 -9.07 -0.37
C CYS A 52 6.27 -9.33 0.79
N LEU A 53 5.38 -8.38 1.08
CA LEU A 53 4.36 -8.52 2.12
C LEU A 53 2.97 -8.19 1.57
N LEU A 54 2.01 -9.09 1.78
CA LEU A 54 0.60 -8.82 1.53
C LEU A 54 -0.16 -8.65 2.84
N GLY A 55 -1.02 -7.66 2.89
CA GLY A 55 -1.82 -7.41 4.08
C GLY A 55 -3.03 -6.54 3.86
N THR A 56 -3.72 -6.27 4.96
CA THR A 56 -4.90 -5.41 5.01
C THR A 56 -4.62 -4.15 5.84
N ASP A 57 -5.66 -3.47 6.31
CA ASP A 57 -5.55 -2.25 7.11
C ASP A 57 -4.60 -2.40 8.31
N ALA A 58 -4.57 -3.57 8.95
CA ALA A 58 -3.69 -3.81 10.10
C ALA A 58 -2.19 -3.79 9.73
N VAL A 59 -1.82 -4.28 8.54
CA VAL A 59 -0.44 -4.12 8.01
C VAL A 59 -0.14 -2.66 7.74
N ARG A 60 -1.04 -1.93 7.07
CA ARG A 60 -0.87 -0.49 6.81
C ARG A 60 -0.61 0.30 8.09
N ASP A 61 -1.38 0.01 9.14
CA ASP A 61 -1.30 0.74 10.41
C ASP A 61 -0.09 0.33 11.26
N GLY A 62 0.27 -0.96 11.21
CA GLY A 62 1.35 -1.55 12.02
C GLY A 62 2.74 -1.48 11.38
N ILE A 63 2.84 -1.17 10.08
CA ILE A 63 4.14 -1.20 9.42
C ILE A 63 5.02 -0.03 9.88
N ASP A 64 6.20 -0.39 10.36
CA ASP A 64 7.26 0.52 10.73
C ASP A 64 8.59 0.01 10.15
N VAL A 65 8.77 0.21 8.85
CA VAL A 65 9.98 -0.20 8.12
C VAL A 65 10.67 1.04 7.59
N PRO A 66 11.91 1.31 7.97
CA PRO A 66 12.61 2.52 7.57
C PRO A 66 13.21 2.44 6.16
N GLY A 67 13.16 3.57 5.46
CA GLY A 67 14.01 3.87 4.29
C GLY A 67 13.91 2.86 3.15
N ALA A 68 15.05 2.39 2.70
CA ALA A 68 15.22 1.57 1.50
C ALA A 68 14.48 0.21 1.52
N ALA A 69 14.07 -0.28 2.68
CA ALA A 69 13.34 -1.55 2.78
C ALA A 69 11.86 -1.48 2.35
N LEU A 70 11.31 -0.28 2.17
CA LEU A 70 9.95 -0.09 1.65
C LEU A 70 9.95 0.90 0.50
N ARG A 71 10.08 0.40 -0.73
CA ARG A 71 10.14 1.21 -1.95
C ARG A 71 8.89 1.19 -2.81
N LEU A 72 7.97 0.26 -2.56
CA LEU A 72 6.75 0.11 -3.34
C LEU A 72 5.56 -0.24 -2.44
N ILE A 73 4.50 0.56 -2.54
CA ILE A 73 3.17 0.21 -1.99
C ILE A 73 2.18 0.11 -3.14
N VAL A 74 1.48 -1.02 -3.20
CA VAL A 74 0.41 -1.27 -4.18
C VAL A 74 -0.91 -1.45 -3.44
N PHE A 75 -1.89 -0.57 -3.69
CA PHE A 75 -3.26 -0.74 -3.23
C PHE A 75 -4.11 -1.46 -4.27
N ASP A 76 -4.84 -2.47 -3.86
CA ASP A 76 -5.78 -3.22 -4.71
C ASP A 76 -6.98 -2.37 -5.13
N ARG A 77 -7.46 -1.51 -4.24
CA ARG A 77 -8.60 -0.60 -4.43
C ARG A 77 -8.50 0.60 -3.48
N MET A 78 -9.34 1.59 -3.78
CA MET A 78 -9.56 2.72 -2.86
C MET A 78 -9.98 2.23 -1.47
N PRO A 79 -9.31 2.68 -0.40
CA PRO A 79 -9.56 2.24 0.98
C PRO A 79 -10.77 2.95 1.60
N TRP A 80 -11.94 2.83 0.96
CA TRP A 80 -13.16 3.40 1.50
C TRP A 80 -13.47 2.80 2.89
N PRO A 81 -14.00 3.59 3.84
CA PRO A 81 -14.39 3.07 5.13
C PRO A 81 -15.53 2.06 4.96
N ARG A 82 -15.51 1.02 5.77
CA ARG A 82 -16.61 0.05 5.80
C ARG A 82 -17.80 0.65 6.50
N GLY A 83 -19.00 0.32 6.02
CA GLY A 83 -20.24 0.74 6.64
C GLY A 83 -20.58 -0.14 7.87
N ASP A 84 -19.94 0.13 8.99
CA ASP A 84 -20.32 -0.44 10.30
C ASP A 84 -21.26 0.51 11.06
N ILE A 85 -21.73 0.07 12.24
CA ILE A 85 -22.66 0.82 13.08
C ILE A 85 -22.04 2.17 13.51
N LEU A 86 -20.75 2.18 13.85
CA LEU A 86 -20.03 3.40 14.24
C LEU A 86 -19.87 4.35 13.06
N PHE A 87 -19.61 3.80 11.87
CA PHE A 87 -19.59 4.58 10.64
C PHE A 87 -20.95 5.23 10.39
N ALA A 88 -22.04 4.47 10.50
CA ALA A 88 -23.40 4.98 10.28
C ALA A 88 -23.73 6.14 11.24
N ALA A 89 -23.43 5.99 12.53
CA ALA A 89 -23.67 7.02 13.53
C ALA A 89 -22.84 8.32 13.27
N ARG A 90 -21.57 8.17 12.96
CA ARG A 90 -20.68 9.31 12.67
C ARG A 90 -21.04 9.98 11.33
N ALA A 91 -21.39 9.20 10.34
CA ALA A 91 -21.84 9.69 9.03
C ALA A 91 -23.15 10.45 9.13
N ALA A 92 -24.07 10.04 9.98
CA ALA A 92 -25.32 10.76 10.24
C ALA A 92 -25.08 12.14 10.88
N TRP A 93 -24.07 12.24 11.76
CA TRP A 93 -23.76 13.51 12.44
C TRP A 93 -22.93 14.49 11.60
N GLN A 94 -21.96 13.99 10.82
CA GLN A 94 -21.02 14.83 10.04
C GLN A 94 -21.35 14.95 8.54
N GLY A 95 -22.38 14.24 8.07
CA GLY A 95 -22.65 14.06 6.65
C GLY A 95 -21.82 12.89 6.06
N ARG A 96 -22.52 11.96 5.41
CA ARG A 96 -21.96 10.69 4.94
C ARG A 96 -20.76 10.87 4.02
N ASP A 97 -20.89 11.75 3.04
CA ASP A 97 -19.85 11.95 2.02
C ASP A 97 -18.61 12.61 2.62
N HIS A 98 -18.81 13.64 3.43
CA HIS A 98 -17.72 14.34 4.11
C HIS A 98 -16.93 13.39 5.07
N TRP A 99 -17.63 12.58 5.86
CA TRP A 99 -17.01 11.61 6.74
C TRP A 99 -16.23 10.54 5.95
N THR A 100 -16.85 9.99 4.89
CA THR A 100 -16.23 8.98 4.02
C THR A 100 -14.94 9.48 3.40
N GLU A 101 -14.96 10.68 2.84
CA GLU A 101 -13.78 11.29 2.23
C GLU A 101 -12.67 11.59 3.23
N ARG A 102 -13.04 12.14 4.39
CA ARG A 102 -12.08 12.42 5.47
C ARG A 102 -11.36 11.15 5.91
N GLN A 103 -12.08 10.06 6.14
CA GLN A 103 -11.49 8.77 6.53
C GLN A 103 -10.61 8.18 5.42
N THR A 104 -11.07 8.24 4.18
CA THR A 104 -10.30 7.75 3.04
C THR A 104 -9.02 8.54 2.85
N ARG A 105 -9.09 9.88 2.93
CA ARG A 105 -7.92 10.77 2.87
C ARG A 105 -6.91 10.45 3.97
N LEU A 106 -7.39 10.21 5.19
CA LEU A 106 -6.52 9.82 6.31
C LEU A 106 -5.80 8.50 6.04
N ARG A 107 -6.50 7.48 5.55
CA ARG A 107 -5.93 6.17 5.21
C ARG A 107 -4.87 6.26 4.10
N LEU A 108 -5.14 7.03 3.05
CA LEU A 108 -4.17 7.27 1.98
C LEU A 108 -2.93 7.99 2.51
N ARG A 109 -3.12 9.04 3.32
CA ARG A 109 -2.01 9.78 3.94
C ARG A 109 -1.17 8.90 4.86
N GLN A 110 -1.81 8.06 5.67
CA GLN A 110 -1.11 7.12 6.55
C GLN A 110 -0.28 6.12 5.75
N ALA A 111 -0.85 5.52 4.70
CA ALA A 111 -0.12 4.59 3.85
C ALA A 111 1.05 5.26 3.13
N PHE A 112 0.84 6.45 2.56
CA PHE A 112 1.90 7.21 1.91
C PHE A 112 3.01 7.60 2.89
N GLY A 113 2.65 8.03 4.11
CA GLY A 113 3.60 8.35 5.16
C GLY A 113 4.39 7.14 5.68
N ARG A 114 4.01 5.92 5.33
CA ARG A 114 4.83 4.72 5.56
C ARG A 114 5.92 4.54 4.50
N LEU A 115 5.62 4.96 3.29
CA LEU A 115 6.56 4.90 2.16
C LEU A 115 7.61 6.02 2.23
N ILE A 116 7.17 7.25 2.50
CA ILE A 116 8.03 8.45 2.53
C ILE A 116 7.99 9.06 3.94
N ARG A 117 9.06 8.93 4.68
CA ARG A 117 9.21 9.43 6.07
C ARG A 117 10.23 10.54 6.18
N ARG A 118 11.28 10.46 5.37
CA ARG A 118 12.38 11.43 5.32
C ARG A 118 12.45 12.05 3.94
N GLN A 119 13.09 13.19 3.82
CA GLN A 119 13.31 13.85 2.53
C GLN A 119 14.14 13.01 1.56
N THR A 120 14.96 12.12 2.08
CA THR A 120 15.82 11.20 1.31
C THR A 120 15.10 9.92 0.88
N ASP A 121 13.92 9.64 1.44
CA ASP A 121 13.18 8.43 1.09
C ASP A 121 12.60 8.55 -0.33
N ARG A 122 12.72 7.46 -1.08
CA ARG A 122 12.18 7.34 -2.44
C ARG A 122 11.29 6.12 -2.52
N GLY A 123 10.19 6.24 -3.25
CA GLY A 123 9.29 5.11 -3.43
C GLY A 123 8.14 5.41 -4.36
N VAL A 124 7.47 4.36 -4.80
CA VAL A 124 6.32 4.40 -5.70
C VAL A 124 5.07 3.94 -4.98
N PHE A 125 4.01 4.72 -5.11
CA PHE A 125 2.68 4.38 -4.59
C PHE A 125 1.74 4.11 -5.77
N VAL A 126 1.31 2.86 -5.92
CA VAL A 126 0.44 2.43 -7.02
C VAL A 126 -0.97 2.18 -6.49
N MET A 127 -1.97 2.76 -7.13
CA MET A 127 -3.39 2.52 -6.87
C MET A 127 -4.00 1.76 -8.05
N LEU A 128 -4.37 0.49 -7.86
CA LEU A 128 -5.01 -0.34 -8.88
C LEU A 128 -6.54 -0.10 -8.93
N ASP A 129 -6.96 1.16 -8.80
CA ASP A 129 -8.38 1.54 -8.86
C ASP A 129 -8.52 2.87 -9.60
N SER A 130 -9.15 2.85 -10.75
CA SER A 130 -9.39 4.03 -11.57
C SER A 130 -10.31 5.08 -10.90
N ARG A 131 -10.96 4.71 -9.79
CA ARG A 131 -11.96 5.54 -9.10
C ARG A 131 -11.38 6.49 -8.04
N LEU A 132 -10.09 6.79 -8.08
CA LEU A 132 -9.52 7.82 -7.20
C LEU A 132 -10.09 9.20 -7.59
N PRO A 133 -10.95 9.82 -6.77
CA PRO A 133 -11.47 11.16 -7.06
C PRO A 133 -10.34 12.20 -6.97
N THR A 134 -10.34 13.17 -7.87
CA THR A 134 -9.32 14.24 -7.89
C THR A 134 -9.25 14.99 -6.57
N ARG A 135 -10.37 15.20 -5.88
CA ARG A 135 -10.43 15.85 -4.57
C ARG A 135 -9.70 15.09 -3.44
N LEU A 136 -9.41 13.80 -3.63
CA LEU A 136 -8.65 12.99 -2.68
C LEU A 136 -7.14 13.00 -2.96
N THR A 137 -6.68 13.59 -4.06
CA THR A 137 -5.24 13.74 -4.33
C THR A 137 -4.56 14.63 -3.28
N SER A 138 -5.32 15.51 -2.62
CA SER A 138 -4.85 16.29 -1.45
C SER A 138 -4.48 15.43 -0.22
N ALA A 139 -4.66 14.11 -0.29
CA ALA A 139 -4.10 13.19 0.71
C ALA A 139 -2.58 13.11 0.65
N PHE A 140 -2.01 13.35 -0.53
CA PHE A 140 -0.58 13.32 -0.77
C PHE A 140 0.07 14.69 -0.55
N PRO A 141 1.32 14.76 -0.10
CA PRO A 141 2.03 16.01 0.10
C PRO A 141 2.17 16.83 -1.19
N PRO A 142 2.34 18.14 -1.10
CA PRO A 142 2.73 18.97 -2.23
C PRO A 142 4.04 18.46 -2.85
N GLY A 143 4.13 18.51 -4.18
CA GLY A 143 5.30 18.02 -4.92
C GLY A 143 5.29 16.54 -5.27
N VAL A 144 4.31 15.76 -4.79
CA VAL A 144 4.11 14.39 -5.26
C VAL A 144 3.50 14.42 -6.65
N GLU A 145 4.20 13.83 -7.62
CA GLU A 145 3.69 13.66 -8.97
C GLU A 145 2.64 12.54 -8.99
N ILE A 146 1.45 12.85 -9.47
CA ILE A 146 0.32 11.91 -9.54
C ILE A 146 -0.09 11.74 -10.99
N GLU A 147 0.11 10.56 -11.51
CA GLU A 147 -0.24 10.20 -12.87
C GLU A 147 -1.46 9.25 -12.93
N ARG A 148 -2.25 9.37 -13.98
CA ARG A 148 -3.35 8.45 -14.31
C ARG A 148 -3.03 7.78 -15.62
N ILE A 149 -2.46 6.60 -15.54
CA ILE A 149 -1.89 5.87 -16.67
C ILE A 149 -2.39 4.43 -16.70
N GLY A 150 -2.19 3.76 -17.82
CA GLY A 150 -2.51 2.34 -17.97
C GLY A 150 -1.57 1.44 -17.17
N LEU A 151 -2.02 0.21 -16.88
CA LEU A 151 -1.25 -0.75 -16.07
C LEU A 151 0.14 -1.04 -16.66
N ALA A 152 0.24 -1.23 -17.98
CA ALA A 152 1.52 -1.51 -18.64
C ALA A 152 2.51 -0.35 -18.48
N GLU A 153 2.05 0.87 -18.64
CA GLU A 153 2.86 2.08 -18.45
C GLU A 153 3.25 2.26 -16.98
N ALA A 154 2.31 2.03 -16.05
CA ALA A 154 2.58 2.08 -14.61
C ALA A 154 3.68 1.09 -14.22
N ILE A 155 3.66 -0.13 -14.75
CA ILE A 155 4.70 -1.14 -14.50
C ILE A 155 6.05 -0.65 -15.06
N ALA A 156 6.09 -0.15 -16.29
CA ALA A 156 7.32 0.32 -16.92
C ALA A 156 7.94 1.48 -16.13
N LYS A 157 7.15 2.50 -15.79
CA LYS A 157 7.62 3.66 -14.98
C LYS A 157 8.07 3.25 -13.58
N THR A 158 7.32 2.35 -12.91
CA THR A 158 7.71 1.84 -11.59
C THR A 158 9.05 1.11 -11.65
N LYS A 159 9.25 0.26 -12.66
CA LYS A 159 10.55 -0.41 -12.85
C LYS A 159 11.67 0.59 -13.05
N ALA A 160 11.53 1.52 -13.98
CA ALA A 160 12.54 2.53 -14.26
C ALA A 160 12.91 3.31 -12.99
N PHE A 161 11.89 3.83 -12.27
CA PHE A 161 12.09 4.58 -11.03
C PHE A 161 12.84 3.80 -9.95
N LEU A 162 12.52 2.51 -9.78
CA LEU A 162 13.16 1.66 -8.75
C LEU A 162 14.56 1.18 -9.16
N THR A 163 14.86 1.13 -10.47
CA THR A 163 16.17 0.70 -11.00
C THR A 163 17.17 1.85 -10.94
N ASP A 164 16.76 3.08 -11.21
CA ASP A 164 17.62 4.27 -11.16
C ASP A 164 18.20 4.52 -9.76
N ASP A 165 17.60 3.95 -8.73
CA ASP A 165 18.03 4.07 -7.33
C ASP A 165 19.22 3.14 -6.96
N THR A 166 19.51 2.13 -7.78
CA THR A 166 20.63 1.20 -7.55
C THR A 166 21.98 1.72 -8.06
N GLY A 167 21.99 2.82 -8.81
CA GLY A 167 23.18 3.43 -9.39
C GLY A 167 23.88 4.50 -8.54
N GLY A 168 23.34 4.85 -7.37
CA GLY A 168 23.79 6.00 -6.57
C GLY A 168 24.62 5.70 -5.32
N SER A 169 25.09 4.47 -5.11
CA SER A 169 25.98 4.12 -3.99
C SER A 169 27.37 3.77 -4.51
N GLN A 170 28.18 4.78 -4.75
CA GLN A 170 29.65 4.71 -4.72
C GLN A 170 30.17 5.77 -3.76
#